data_e976ba3785fb15b5ec3d1eca8213b995
#
_entry.id   e976ba3785fb15b5ec3d1eca8213b995
#
_cell.length_a   1.000
_cell.length_b   1.000
_cell.length_c   1.000
_cell.angle_alpha   90.00
_cell.angle_beta   90.00
_cell.angle_gamma   90.00
#
_symmetry.space_group_name_H-M   'P 1'
#
loop_
_entity.id
_entity.type
_entity.pdbx_description
1 polymer ?
#
loop_
_entity_poly.entity_id
_entity_poly.type
_entity_poly.pdbx_seq_one_letter_code
_entity_poly.pdbx_strand_id
1 'polypeptide(L)'
;MPQKPVKNRFKSFARISFALLLAALLTYGSVPLWRHVRAATCATISECTAQINDNNQKVADLQNQAVSYQDAIQRLQSQIGILQGAIGESQRQQSVLEQQIAEAQNEINRQKEILGHDLRTMYIDGQMTTIEALATSNDLSEYIDKQEYRNAMQSAIQKTLKKIGDLQAKLQTQKRQVSDLLAQQQQQAAQVQAAKAEQDQMLAMNNDQQAQYNAQTADNRSKLNSLIAAQRAANSAGASFSSSGGGYYFIRIPGAVGAHNIDSNDYPYIGAGFSMSTAPGCNDGDGPDRWGYCTRQCVSYAAWAVERSGRTAPRYWGDAASWPARARAAGIPVYGSPQPGDVAISMAGYWGHAMYVEAVSGNKMLVSQYNQLLTGSYSTQWRQWQ
;
A
#
# COMPACT_ATOMS: atom_id res chain seq x y z
N MET A 1 37.24 22.52 -47.87
CA MET A 1 36.00 21.73 -47.56
C MET A 1 35.52 22.18 -46.16
N PRO A 2 34.36 22.82 -46.02
CA PRO A 2 33.87 23.25 -44.75
C PRO A 2 33.15 22.09 -44.05
N GLN A 3 33.53 21.82 -42.81
CA GLN A 3 32.85 20.84 -41.95
C GLN A 3 31.50 21.43 -41.47
N LYS A 4 30.42 20.62 -41.67
CA LYS A 4 29.06 20.93 -41.18
C LYS A 4 28.98 20.77 -39.66
N PRO A 5 28.26 21.64 -38.93
CA PRO A 5 28.06 21.50 -37.51
C PRO A 5 27.12 20.36 -37.19
N VAL A 6 27.54 19.46 -36.26
CA VAL A 6 26.71 18.39 -35.71
C VAL A 6 25.63 19.03 -34.86
N LYS A 7 24.38 18.96 -35.33
CA LYS A 7 23.19 19.42 -34.58
C LYS A 7 22.93 18.50 -33.38
N ASN A 8 23.01 19.10 -32.20
CA ASN A 8 22.62 18.53 -30.90
C ASN A 8 21.15 18.05 -30.89
N ARG A 9 20.91 16.78 -31.21
CA ARG A 9 19.57 16.13 -31.13
C ARG A 9 19.25 15.56 -29.75
N PHE A 10 20.10 15.77 -28.75
CA PHE A 10 19.93 15.16 -27.42
C PHE A 10 19.06 15.96 -26.44
N LYS A 11 18.60 17.16 -26.77
CA LYS A 11 17.86 18.02 -25.82
C LYS A 11 16.34 17.82 -25.79
N SER A 12 15.75 16.97 -26.61
CA SER A 12 14.29 16.83 -26.74
C SER A 12 13.69 15.58 -26.07
N PHE A 13 14.45 14.51 -25.88
CA PHE A 13 13.92 13.25 -25.35
C PHE A 13 13.77 13.19 -23.84
N ALA A 14 14.56 13.96 -23.08
CA ALA A 14 14.48 13.93 -21.59
C ALA A 14 13.27 14.70 -21.01
N ARG A 15 12.69 15.64 -21.78
CA ARG A 15 11.55 16.46 -21.30
C ARG A 15 10.19 15.79 -21.45
N ILE A 16 10.04 14.86 -22.38
CA ILE A 16 8.74 14.22 -22.70
C ILE A 16 8.49 12.99 -21.81
N SER A 17 9.53 12.26 -21.43
CA SER A 17 9.40 11.03 -20.62
C SER A 17 9.05 11.31 -19.15
N PHE A 18 9.44 12.45 -18.59
CA PHE A 18 9.19 12.79 -17.18
C PHE A 18 7.75 13.27 -16.95
N ALA A 19 7.18 14.02 -17.89
CA ALA A 19 5.79 14.49 -17.79
C ALA A 19 4.75 13.35 -17.95
N LEU A 20 5.06 12.32 -18.73
CA LEU A 20 4.17 11.16 -18.95
C LEU A 20 4.18 10.17 -17.78
N LEU A 21 5.29 10.03 -17.05
CA LEU A 21 5.36 9.19 -15.84
C LEU A 21 4.62 9.84 -14.65
N LEU A 22 4.69 11.16 -14.50
CA LEU A 22 3.91 11.88 -13.48
C LEU A 22 2.40 11.85 -13.77
N ALA A 23 1.99 11.92 -15.04
CA ALA A 23 0.58 11.83 -15.43
C ALA A 23 0.00 10.43 -15.23
N ALA A 24 0.77 9.36 -15.42
CA ALA A 24 0.33 7.98 -15.21
C ALA A 24 0.12 7.64 -13.72
N LEU A 25 0.91 8.22 -12.82
CA LEU A 25 0.74 8.05 -11.36
C LEU A 25 -0.45 8.84 -10.79
N LEU A 26 -0.78 10.00 -11.39
CA LEU A 26 -1.91 10.82 -10.95
C LEU A 26 -3.29 10.27 -11.42
N THR A 27 -3.34 9.44 -12.46
CA THR A 27 -4.61 8.85 -12.93
C THR A 27 -5.00 7.55 -12.23
N TYR A 28 -4.04 6.86 -11.58
CA TYR A 28 -4.32 5.65 -10.79
C TYR A 28 -4.56 5.92 -9.29
N GLY A 29 -4.36 7.13 -8.83
CA GLY A 29 -4.35 7.49 -7.40
C GLY A 29 -5.49 8.37 -6.90
N SER A 30 -6.55 8.65 -7.67
CA SER A 30 -7.72 9.35 -7.13
C SER A 30 -8.69 8.41 -6.41
N VAL A 31 -8.20 7.62 -5.47
CA VAL A 31 -9.05 7.12 -4.40
C VAL A 31 -9.37 8.32 -3.51
N PRO A 32 -10.65 8.65 -3.25
CA PRO A 32 -11.00 9.79 -2.41
C PRO A 32 -10.38 9.63 -1.02
N LEU A 33 -9.46 10.50 -0.69
CA LEU A 33 -8.58 10.51 0.50
C LEU A 33 -9.30 10.65 1.86
N TRP A 34 -10.65 10.59 1.91
CA TRP A 34 -11.43 10.86 3.11
C TRP A 34 -12.58 9.87 3.35
N ARG A 35 -12.48 8.64 2.91
CA ARG A 35 -13.31 7.62 3.54
C ARG A 35 -12.69 7.33 4.91
N HIS A 36 -13.10 8.09 5.92
CA HIS A 36 -13.10 7.56 7.27
C HIS A 36 -13.76 6.19 7.17
N VAL A 37 -12.97 5.13 7.36
CA VAL A 37 -13.51 3.79 7.50
C VAL A 37 -14.39 3.88 8.74
N ARG A 38 -15.70 4.09 8.54
CA ARG A 38 -16.64 4.02 9.66
C ARG A 38 -16.45 2.65 10.25
N ALA A 39 -16.11 2.60 11.52
CA ALA A 39 -16.10 1.36 12.26
C ALA A 39 -17.50 0.75 12.13
N ALA A 40 -17.68 -0.15 11.18
CA ALA A 40 -18.87 -0.95 11.09
C ALA A 40 -18.77 -1.93 12.26
N THR A 41 -19.47 -1.63 13.34
CA THR A 41 -19.55 -2.53 14.49
C THR A 41 -20.37 -3.73 14.08
N CYS A 42 -19.76 -4.90 13.98
CA CYS A 42 -20.46 -6.13 13.70
C CYS A 42 -21.45 -6.46 14.83
N ALA A 43 -22.65 -6.89 14.48
CA ALA A 43 -23.70 -7.24 15.45
C ALA A 43 -23.85 -8.76 15.64
N THR A 44 -23.40 -9.57 14.68
CA THR A 44 -23.53 -11.02 14.68
C THR A 44 -22.16 -11.70 14.50
N ILE A 45 -22.07 -12.98 14.91
CA ILE A 45 -20.84 -13.78 14.73
C ILE A 45 -20.45 -13.86 13.26
N SER A 46 -21.43 -14.06 12.37
CA SER A 46 -21.18 -14.13 10.92
C SER A 46 -20.65 -12.81 10.38
N GLU A 47 -21.26 -11.69 10.75
CA GLU A 47 -20.78 -10.36 10.35
C GLU A 47 -19.37 -10.08 10.88
N CYS A 48 -19.09 -10.38 12.16
CA CYS A 48 -17.76 -10.18 12.73
C CYS A 48 -16.70 -11.01 12.00
N THR A 49 -17.00 -12.25 11.70
CA THR A 49 -16.09 -13.14 10.97
C THR A 49 -15.87 -12.64 9.53
N ALA A 50 -16.93 -12.24 8.84
CA ALA A 50 -16.83 -11.69 7.49
C ALA A 50 -15.99 -10.40 7.46
N GLN A 51 -16.22 -9.48 8.41
CA GLN A 51 -15.45 -8.24 8.50
C GLN A 51 -13.97 -8.47 8.86
N ILE A 52 -13.68 -9.44 9.74
CA ILE A 52 -12.30 -9.83 10.06
C ILE A 52 -11.60 -10.34 8.80
N ASN A 53 -12.25 -11.21 8.02
CA ASN A 53 -11.67 -11.74 6.79
C ASN A 53 -11.47 -10.66 5.73
N ASP A 54 -12.46 -9.79 5.53
CA ASP A 54 -12.36 -8.65 4.61
C ASP A 54 -11.22 -7.70 5.00
N ASN A 55 -11.10 -7.36 6.30
CA ASN A 55 -10.01 -6.53 6.80
C ASN A 55 -8.64 -7.21 6.63
N ASN A 56 -8.54 -8.52 6.90
CA ASN A 56 -7.30 -9.26 6.69
C ASN A 56 -6.89 -9.26 5.21
N GLN A 57 -7.86 -9.40 4.30
CA GLN A 57 -7.60 -9.32 2.86
C GLN A 57 -7.14 -7.92 2.45
N LYS A 58 -7.78 -6.87 2.95
CA LYS A 58 -7.35 -5.48 2.71
C LYS A 58 -5.94 -5.21 3.24
N VAL A 59 -5.58 -5.75 4.41
CA VAL A 59 -4.20 -5.65 4.93
C VAL A 59 -3.22 -6.38 4.01
N ALA A 60 -3.57 -7.56 3.50
CA ALA A 60 -2.73 -8.29 2.54
C ALA A 60 -2.57 -7.52 1.22
N ASP A 61 -3.64 -6.90 0.70
CA ASP A 61 -3.59 -6.06 -0.49
C ASP A 61 -2.70 -4.82 -0.27
N LEU A 62 -2.80 -4.18 0.89
CA LEU A 62 -1.92 -3.06 1.28
C LEU A 62 -0.46 -3.48 1.43
N GLN A 63 -0.19 -4.69 1.94
CA GLN A 63 1.15 -5.24 2.01
C GLN A 63 1.73 -5.50 0.60
N ASN A 64 0.92 -6.00 -0.33
CA ASN A 64 1.32 -6.15 -1.73
C ASN A 64 1.57 -4.79 -2.40
N GLN A 65 0.75 -3.77 -2.10
CA GLN A 65 1.00 -2.39 -2.54
C GLN A 65 2.27 -1.82 -1.93
N ALA A 66 2.57 -2.12 -0.66
CA ALA A 66 3.80 -1.69 -0.01
C ALA A 66 5.05 -2.24 -0.71
N VAL A 67 5.01 -3.50 -1.21
CA VAL A 67 6.08 -4.06 -2.05
C VAL A 67 6.23 -3.25 -3.34
N SER A 68 5.12 -2.91 -4.01
CA SER A 68 5.15 -2.06 -5.20
C SER A 68 5.67 -0.64 -4.90
N TYR A 69 5.31 -0.06 -3.75
CA TYR A 69 5.87 1.23 -3.29
C TYR A 69 7.35 1.10 -2.97
N GLN A 70 7.79 0.00 -2.39
CA GLN A 70 9.20 -0.24 -2.10
C GLN A 70 10.05 -0.28 -3.38
N ASP A 71 9.54 -0.93 -4.46
CA ASP A 71 10.16 -0.89 -5.77
C ASP A 71 10.18 0.52 -6.39
N ALA A 72 9.09 1.28 -6.22
CA ALA A 72 9.04 2.68 -6.66
C ALA A 72 10.03 3.55 -5.88
N ILE A 73 10.12 3.36 -4.57
CA ILE A 73 11.07 4.03 -3.66
C ILE A 73 12.52 3.72 -4.07
N GLN A 74 12.85 2.46 -4.38
CA GLN A 74 14.19 2.10 -4.86
C GLN A 74 14.53 2.80 -6.18
N ARG A 75 13.57 2.89 -7.10
CA ARG A 75 13.75 3.66 -8.35
C ARG A 75 13.95 5.15 -8.07
N LEU A 76 13.16 5.74 -7.17
CA LEU A 76 13.33 7.14 -6.75
C LEU A 76 14.69 7.37 -6.08
N GLN A 77 15.13 6.48 -5.22
CA GLN A 77 16.46 6.55 -4.59
C GLN A 77 17.59 6.47 -5.62
N SER A 78 17.46 5.61 -6.62
CA SER A 78 18.43 5.53 -7.72
C SER A 78 18.44 6.83 -8.53
N GLN A 79 17.29 7.43 -8.83
CA GLN A 79 17.19 8.73 -9.50
C GLN A 79 17.80 9.86 -8.67
N ILE A 80 17.53 9.87 -7.37
CA ILE A 80 18.12 10.82 -6.42
C ILE A 80 19.65 10.70 -6.45
N GLY A 81 20.20 9.49 -6.44
CA GLY A 81 21.63 9.24 -6.54
C GLY A 81 22.24 9.77 -7.84
N ILE A 82 21.57 9.56 -8.97
CA ILE A 82 21.99 10.09 -10.28
C ILE A 82 21.97 11.61 -10.28
N LEU A 83 20.92 12.24 -9.76
CA LEU A 83 20.80 13.70 -9.67
C LEU A 83 21.86 14.31 -8.74
N GLN A 84 22.13 13.69 -7.61
CA GLN A 84 23.19 14.11 -6.69
C GLN A 84 24.58 13.99 -7.34
N GLY A 85 24.83 12.92 -8.10
CA GLY A 85 26.05 12.76 -8.89
C GLY A 85 26.19 13.85 -9.94
N ALA A 86 25.12 14.20 -10.66
CA ALA A 86 25.09 15.26 -11.64
C ALA A 86 25.34 16.65 -11.01
N ILE A 87 24.77 16.91 -9.83
CA ILE A 87 25.04 18.14 -9.06
C ILE A 87 26.52 18.21 -8.69
N GLY A 88 27.10 17.13 -8.17
CA GLY A 88 28.52 17.07 -7.83
C GLY A 88 29.46 17.31 -9.03
N GLU A 89 29.10 16.76 -10.19
CA GLU A 89 29.86 17.02 -11.44
C GLU A 89 29.72 18.47 -11.88
N SER A 90 28.51 19.03 -11.84
CA SER A 90 28.30 20.47 -12.16
C SER A 90 29.06 21.39 -11.23
N GLN A 91 29.16 21.04 -9.94
CA GLN A 91 29.96 21.83 -8.96
C GLN A 91 31.45 21.78 -9.29
N ARG A 92 31.97 20.61 -9.70
CA ARG A 92 33.37 20.52 -10.17
C ARG A 92 33.61 21.37 -11.41
N GLN A 93 32.71 21.30 -12.39
CA GLN A 93 32.81 22.11 -13.60
C GLN A 93 32.74 23.62 -13.29
N GLN A 94 31.86 24.01 -12.37
CA GLN A 94 31.78 25.39 -11.88
C GLN A 94 33.10 25.85 -11.28
N SER A 95 33.70 25.05 -10.39
CA SER A 95 34.98 25.39 -9.76
C SER A 95 36.11 25.58 -10.80
N VAL A 96 36.19 24.70 -11.80
CA VAL A 96 37.15 24.84 -12.91
C VAL A 96 36.89 26.10 -13.72
N LEU A 97 35.64 26.41 -14.04
CA LEU A 97 35.28 27.63 -14.77
C LEU A 97 35.60 28.90 -13.97
N GLU A 98 35.35 28.93 -12.67
CA GLU A 98 35.67 30.05 -11.77
C GLU A 98 37.17 30.27 -11.72
N GLN A 99 37.99 29.21 -11.66
CA GLN A 99 39.44 29.34 -11.74
C GLN A 99 39.89 29.91 -13.09
N GLN A 100 39.35 29.43 -14.20
CA GLN A 100 39.63 29.94 -15.54
C GLN A 100 39.20 31.41 -15.71
N ILE A 101 38.08 31.80 -15.09
CA ILE A 101 37.62 33.21 -15.04
C ILE A 101 38.64 34.08 -14.32
N ALA A 102 39.16 33.64 -13.17
CA ALA A 102 40.17 34.37 -12.43
C ALA A 102 41.47 34.51 -13.24
N GLU A 103 41.94 33.45 -13.88
CA GLU A 103 43.11 33.44 -14.75
C GLU A 103 42.93 34.40 -15.94
N ALA A 104 41.78 34.36 -16.63
CA ALA A 104 41.47 35.22 -17.75
C ALA A 104 41.42 36.70 -17.31
N GLN A 105 40.86 36.98 -16.13
CA GLN A 105 40.81 38.34 -15.57
C GLN A 105 42.22 38.89 -15.28
N ASN A 106 43.07 38.07 -14.68
CA ASN A 106 44.46 38.44 -14.42
C ASN A 106 45.23 38.69 -15.71
N GLU A 107 45.04 37.84 -16.73
CA GLU A 107 45.70 38.06 -18.03
C GLU A 107 45.17 39.33 -18.74
N ILE A 108 43.87 39.63 -18.65
CA ILE A 108 43.33 40.91 -19.17
C ILE A 108 43.99 42.11 -18.49
N ASN A 109 44.14 42.06 -17.16
CA ASN A 109 44.77 43.13 -16.42
C ASN A 109 46.24 43.32 -16.85
N ARG A 110 46.97 42.21 -16.98
CA ARG A 110 48.36 42.22 -17.49
C ARG A 110 48.46 42.80 -18.91
N GLN A 111 47.57 42.38 -19.80
CA GLN A 111 47.58 42.93 -21.18
C GLN A 111 47.23 44.43 -21.23
N LYS A 112 46.38 44.92 -20.31
CA LYS A 112 46.07 46.34 -20.17
C LYS A 112 47.29 47.16 -19.68
N GLU A 113 48.08 46.58 -18.76
CA GLU A 113 49.33 47.22 -18.31
C GLU A 113 50.34 47.36 -19.45
N ILE A 114 50.55 46.27 -20.22
CA ILE A 114 51.41 46.28 -21.41
C ILE A 114 50.92 47.34 -22.41
N LEU A 115 49.60 47.30 -22.72
CA LEU A 115 48.96 48.24 -23.62
C LEU A 115 49.17 49.69 -23.13
N GLY A 116 49.03 49.95 -21.82
CA GLY A 116 49.24 51.27 -21.22
C GLY A 116 50.66 51.71 -21.34
N HIS A 117 51.64 50.83 -21.18
CA HIS A 117 53.06 51.11 -21.41
C HIS A 117 53.36 51.47 -22.90
N ASP A 118 52.89 50.61 -23.80
CA ASP A 118 53.08 50.74 -25.24
C ASP A 118 52.45 52.04 -25.76
N LEU A 119 51.21 52.36 -25.32
CA LEU A 119 50.54 53.62 -25.67
C LEU A 119 51.28 54.86 -25.15
N ARG A 120 51.86 54.83 -23.92
CA ARG A 120 52.63 55.92 -23.34
C ARG A 120 53.90 56.15 -24.15
N THR A 121 54.62 55.07 -24.47
CA THR A 121 55.82 55.11 -25.29
C THR A 121 55.51 55.70 -26.66
N MET A 122 54.45 55.19 -27.34
CA MET A 122 54.03 55.69 -28.65
C MET A 122 53.58 57.17 -28.60
N TYR A 123 52.94 57.61 -27.50
CA TYR A 123 52.57 59.03 -27.35
C TYR A 123 53.79 59.96 -27.21
N ILE A 124 54.79 59.53 -26.42
CA ILE A 124 56.02 60.29 -26.27
C ILE A 124 56.77 60.36 -27.59
N ASP A 125 56.99 59.27 -28.26
CA ASP A 125 57.69 59.15 -29.52
C ASP A 125 56.90 59.72 -30.73
N GLY A 126 55.56 59.67 -30.63
CA GLY A 126 54.63 60.02 -31.70
C GLY A 126 54.42 61.53 -31.90
N GLN A 127 54.91 62.37 -30.99
CA GLN A 127 54.88 63.83 -31.17
C GLN A 127 55.90 64.28 -32.19
N MET A 128 56.84 63.42 -32.59
CA MET A 128 57.83 63.74 -33.61
C MET A 128 57.23 63.52 -35.02
N THR A 129 57.16 64.54 -35.80
CA THR A 129 56.73 64.51 -37.20
C THR A 129 57.68 63.65 -38.06
N THR A 130 57.26 63.18 -39.20
CA THR A 130 58.14 62.44 -40.16
C THR A 130 59.34 63.31 -40.61
N ILE A 131 59.12 64.60 -40.71
CA ILE A 131 60.18 65.58 -41.06
C ILE A 131 61.14 65.75 -39.88
N GLU A 132 60.68 65.93 -38.67
CA GLU A 132 61.48 65.98 -37.46
C GLU A 132 62.27 64.70 -37.21
N ALA A 133 61.65 63.49 -37.42
CA ALA A 133 62.32 62.19 -37.35
C ALA A 133 63.48 62.10 -38.36
N LEU A 134 63.30 62.59 -39.58
CA LEU A 134 64.30 62.60 -40.59
C LEU A 134 65.41 63.64 -40.25
N ALA A 135 65.04 64.88 -39.77
CA ALA A 135 65.98 65.96 -39.43
C ALA A 135 66.81 65.62 -38.16
N THR A 136 66.33 64.78 -37.26
CA THR A 136 66.99 64.32 -36.02
C THR A 136 67.69 62.96 -36.15
N SER A 137 67.70 62.35 -37.33
CA SER A 137 68.43 61.10 -37.60
C SER A 137 69.81 61.45 -38.19
N ASN A 138 70.85 60.71 -37.74
CA ASN A 138 72.24 60.98 -38.18
C ASN A 138 72.46 60.48 -39.64
N ASP A 139 71.69 59.52 -40.07
CA ASP A 139 71.70 58.93 -41.43
C ASP A 139 70.32 58.33 -41.78
N LEU A 140 70.18 57.87 -43.04
CA LEU A 140 68.96 57.28 -43.57
C LEU A 140 68.62 55.92 -42.89
N SER A 141 69.64 55.19 -42.44
CA SER A 141 69.48 53.93 -41.77
C SER A 141 68.78 54.14 -40.42
N GLU A 142 69.22 55.09 -39.62
CA GLU A 142 68.57 55.39 -38.36
C GLU A 142 67.14 55.91 -38.54
N TYR A 143 66.82 56.61 -39.59
CA TYR A 143 65.45 56.98 -39.95
C TYR A 143 64.59 55.78 -40.26
N ILE A 144 65.08 54.80 -41.05
CA ILE A 144 64.38 53.55 -41.41
C ILE A 144 64.14 52.73 -40.14
N ASP A 145 65.12 52.55 -39.28
CA ASP A 145 65.03 51.86 -38.02
C ASP A 145 63.93 52.44 -37.09
N LYS A 146 63.88 53.79 -37.02
CA LYS A 146 62.81 54.48 -36.26
C LYS A 146 61.41 54.23 -36.86
N GLN A 147 61.29 54.14 -38.19
CA GLN A 147 60.03 53.86 -38.83
C GLN A 147 59.59 52.35 -38.64
N GLU A 148 60.55 51.45 -38.75
CA GLU A 148 60.26 49.99 -38.47
C GLU A 148 59.89 49.82 -37.05
N TYR A 149 60.56 50.48 -36.08
CA TYR A 149 60.19 50.46 -34.67
C TYR A 149 58.74 50.96 -34.44
N ARG A 150 58.33 52.09 -35.06
CA ARG A 150 56.96 52.60 -34.97
C ARG A 150 55.93 51.63 -35.54
N ASN A 151 56.23 51.05 -36.70
CA ASN A 151 55.34 50.04 -37.32
C ASN A 151 55.23 48.79 -36.46
N ALA A 152 56.32 48.32 -35.89
CA ALA A 152 56.34 47.20 -34.96
C ALA A 152 55.53 47.48 -33.70
N MET A 153 55.66 48.62 -33.09
CA MET A 153 54.89 49.07 -31.92
C MET A 153 53.40 49.15 -32.23
N GLN A 154 53.02 49.73 -33.38
CA GLN A 154 51.65 49.86 -33.80
C GLN A 154 51.02 48.44 -34.00
N SER A 155 51.79 47.52 -34.61
CA SER A 155 51.37 46.11 -34.75
C SER A 155 51.25 45.44 -33.40
N ALA A 156 52.13 45.64 -32.43
CA ALA A 156 52.07 45.10 -31.08
C ALA A 156 50.83 45.60 -30.34
N ILE A 157 50.51 46.88 -30.42
CA ILE A 157 49.31 47.49 -29.83
C ILE A 157 48.04 46.84 -30.41
N GLN A 158 47.93 46.67 -31.76
CA GLN A 158 46.82 46.06 -32.41
C GLN A 158 46.65 44.63 -31.96
N LYS A 159 47.72 43.81 -31.86
CA LYS A 159 47.71 42.44 -31.34
C LYS A 159 47.24 42.37 -29.91
N THR A 160 47.73 43.30 -29.04
CA THR A 160 47.32 43.34 -27.62
C THR A 160 45.84 43.71 -27.47
N LEU A 161 45.33 44.69 -28.23
CA LEU A 161 43.92 45.05 -28.27
C LEU A 161 43.03 43.87 -28.69
N LYS A 162 43.44 43.17 -29.75
CA LYS A 162 42.72 41.96 -30.19
C LYS A 162 42.72 40.88 -29.11
N LYS A 163 43.87 40.62 -28.49
CA LYS A 163 43.99 39.63 -27.41
C LYS A 163 43.08 39.97 -26.21
N ILE A 164 43.02 41.26 -25.82
CA ILE A 164 42.11 41.72 -24.76
C ILE A 164 40.67 41.49 -25.17
N GLY A 165 40.27 41.80 -26.40
CA GLY A 165 38.92 41.56 -26.91
C GLY A 165 38.53 40.07 -26.88
N ASP A 166 39.42 39.20 -27.36
CA ASP A 166 39.19 37.74 -27.36
C ASP A 166 39.09 37.20 -25.93
N LEU A 167 39.91 37.64 -25.00
CA LEU A 167 39.86 37.28 -23.59
C LEU A 167 38.56 37.73 -22.92
N GLN A 168 38.11 38.97 -23.20
CA GLN A 168 36.84 39.51 -22.67
C GLN A 168 35.64 38.70 -23.20
N ALA A 169 35.63 38.35 -24.48
CA ALA A 169 34.57 37.51 -25.06
C ALA A 169 34.53 36.10 -24.40
N LYS A 170 35.72 35.49 -24.20
CA LYS A 170 35.86 34.22 -23.49
C LYS A 170 35.35 34.30 -22.06
N LEU A 171 35.75 35.34 -21.32
CA LEU A 171 35.31 35.59 -19.95
C LEU A 171 33.78 35.72 -19.85
N GLN A 172 33.16 36.46 -20.76
CA GLN A 172 31.72 36.62 -20.80
C GLN A 172 30.99 35.29 -21.04
N THR A 173 31.54 34.45 -21.93
CA THR A 173 30.99 33.10 -22.20
C THR A 173 31.09 32.20 -20.98
N GLN A 174 32.24 32.17 -20.29
CA GLN A 174 32.46 31.38 -19.07
C GLN A 174 31.54 31.83 -17.93
N LYS A 175 31.33 33.14 -17.74
CA LYS A 175 30.36 33.64 -16.74
C LYS A 175 28.92 33.20 -17.03
N ARG A 176 28.51 33.19 -18.30
CA ARG A 176 27.19 32.66 -18.68
C ARG A 176 27.08 31.16 -18.36
N GLN A 177 28.11 30.36 -18.68
CA GLN A 177 28.16 28.95 -18.39
C GLN A 177 28.00 28.65 -16.88
N VAL A 178 28.69 29.43 -16.02
CA VAL A 178 28.53 29.31 -14.56
C VAL A 178 27.08 29.61 -14.13
N SER A 179 26.49 30.68 -14.67
CA SER A 179 25.07 31.02 -14.37
C SER A 179 24.10 29.91 -14.78
N ASP A 180 24.29 29.32 -15.96
CA ASP A 180 23.46 28.23 -16.46
C ASP A 180 23.61 26.97 -15.60
N LEU A 181 24.84 26.63 -15.18
CA LEU A 181 25.11 25.52 -14.26
C LEU A 181 24.44 25.70 -12.90
N LEU A 182 24.50 26.92 -12.33
CA LEU A 182 23.85 27.24 -11.06
C LEU A 182 22.32 27.07 -11.16
N ALA A 183 21.70 27.56 -12.22
CA ALA A 183 20.28 27.40 -12.47
C ALA A 183 19.89 25.89 -12.59
N GLN A 184 20.71 25.11 -13.30
CA GLN A 184 20.53 23.68 -13.43
C GLN A 184 20.66 22.95 -12.09
N GLN A 185 21.65 23.28 -11.28
CA GLN A 185 21.83 22.72 -9.93
C GLN A 185 20.63 23.01 -9.03
N GLN A 186 20.11 24.24 -9.05
CA GLN A 186 18.91 24.60 -8.28
C GLN A 186 17.69 23.78 -8.70
N GLN A 187 17.49 23.60 -10.00
CA GLN A 187 16.39 22.79 -10.53
C GLN A 187 16.54 21.31 -10.12
N GLN A 188 17.74 20.74 -10.21
CA GLN A 188 18.01 19.35 -9.80
C GLN A 188 17.82 19.16 -8.29
N ALA A 189 18.26 20.12 -7.47
CA ALA A 189 18.05 20.06 -6.02
C ALA A 189 16.55 20.09 -5.65
N ALA A 190 15.75 20.90 -6.33
CA ALA A 190 14.30 20.92 -6.14
C ALA A 190 13.65 19.58 -6.53
N GLN A 191 14.10 18.93 -7.61
CA GLN A 191 13.62 17.60 -8.01
C GLN A 191 13.95 16.51 -6.97
N VAL A 192 15.16 16.56 -6.38
CA VAL A 192 15.55 15.65 -5.30
C VAL A 192 14.64 15.83 -4.08
N GLN A 193 14.33 17.06 -3.71
CA GLN A 193 13.43 17.35 -2.59
C GLN A 193 11.99 16.86 -2.84
N ALA A 194 11.46 17.08 -4.03
CA ALA A 194 10.14 16.62 -4.42
C ALA A 194 10.05 15.08 -4.39
N ALA A 195 11.05 14.38 -4.93
CA ALA A 195 11.09 12.92 -4.93
C ALA A 195 11.15 12.32 -3.50
N LYS A 196 11.90 12.98 -2.59
CA LYS A 196 11.93 12.56 -1.18
C LYS A 196 10.59 12.76 -0.49
N ALA A 197 9.93 13.90 -0.70
CA ALA A 197 8.62 14.18 -0.13
C ALA A 197 7.56 13.16 -0.61
N GLU A 198 7.59 12.79 -1.90
CA GLU A 198 6.71 11.76 -2.47
C GLU A 198 6.95 10.39 -1.82
N GLN A 199 8.21 9.99 -1.63
CA GLN A 199 8.58 8.77 -0.94
C GLN A 199 8.01 8.71 0.48
N ASP A 200 8.20 9.78 1.26
CA ASP A 200 7.74 9.86 2.65
C ASP A 200 6.21 9.80 2.74
N GLN A 201 5.52 10.45 1.81
CA GLN A 201 4.06 10.43 1.73
C GLN A 201 3.52 9.02 1.42
N MET A 202 4.11 8.29 0.47
CA MET A 202 3.71 6.91 0.14
C MET A 202 3.83 5.97 1.35
N LEU A 203 4.94 6.07 2.09
CA LEU A 203 5.19 5.26 3.28
C LEU A 203 4.19 5.57 4.40
N ALA A 204 3.95 6.86 4.69
CA ALA A 204 3.04 7.29 5.74
C ALA A 204 1.61 6.80 5.48
N MET A 205 1.08 7.01 4.26
CA MET A 205 -0.28 6.60 3.90
C MET A 205 -0.51 5.10 4.01
N ASN A 206 0.44 4.28 3.56
CA ASN A 206 0.30 2.82 3.63
C ASN A 206 0.30 2.31 5.07
N ASN A 207 1.19 2.83 5.92
CA ASN A 207 1.29 2.47 7.32
C ASN A 207 0.03 2.84 8.11
N ASP A 208 -0.52 4.03 7.90
CA ASP A 208 -1.75 4.49 8.56
C ASP A 208 -2.95 3.63 8.18
N GLN A 209 -3.10 3.27 6.92
CA GLN A 209 -4.19 2.40 6.45
C GLN A 209 -4.08 0.99 7.05
N GLN A 210 -2.90 0.39 7.08
CA GLN A 210 -2.68 -0.90 7.71
C GLN A 210 -3.00 -0.86 9.22
N ALA A 211 -2.60 0.20 9.93
CA ALA A 211 -2.89 0.37 11.35
C ALA A 211 -4.39 0.45 11.61
N GLN A 212 -5.15 1.18 10.78
CA GLN A 212 -6.61 1.28 10.89
C GLN A 212 -7.32 -0.07 10.73
N TYR A 213 -6.98 -0.85 9.69
CA TYR A 213 -7.58 -2.17 9.49
C TYR A 213 -7.19 -3.17 10.56
N ASN A 214 -5.98 -3.12 11.08
CA ASN A 214 -5.56 -3.95 12.21
C ASN A 214 -6.31 -3.61 13.50
N ALA A 215 -6.54 -2.32 13.79
CA ALA A 215 -7.34 -1.89 14.93
C ALA A 215 -8.79 -2.38 14.83
N GLN A 216 -9.43 -2.23 13.66
CA GLN A 216 -10.79 -2.74 13.43
C GLN A 216 -10.86 -4.25 13.56
N THR A 217 -9.84 -4.98 13.08
CA THR A 217 -9.77 -6.43 13.24
C THR A 217 -9.70 -6.83 14.71
N ALA A 218 -8.95 -6.09 15.55
CA ALA A 218 -8.87 -6.33 16.98
C ALA A 218 -10.22 -6.08 17.67
N ASP A 219 -10.90 -5.00 17.34
CA ASP A 219 -12.24 -4.69 17.87
C ASP A 219 -13.27 -5.76 17.46
N ASN A 220 -13.27 -6.17 16.20
CA ASN A 220 -14.16 -7.20 15.70
C ASN A 220 -13.89 -8.57 16.35
N ARG A 221 -12.63 -8.92 16.62
CA ARG A 221 -12.26 -10.13 17.37
C ARG A 221 -12.75 -10.07 18.80
N SER A 222 -12.63 -8.94 19.48
CA SER A 222 -13.16 -8.74 20.84
C SER A 222 -14.68 -8.93 20.87
N LYS A 223 -15.39 -8.32 19.92
CA LYS A 223 -16.83 -8.45 19.76
C LYS A 223 -17.24 -9.88 19.45
N LEU A 224 -16.57 -10.54 18.51
CA LEU A 224 -16.77 -11.94 18.17
C LEU A 224 -16.65 -12.85 19.40
N ASN A 225 -15.59 -12.67 20.21
CA ASN A 225 -15.39 -13.44 21.42
C ASN A 225 -16.53 -13.23 22.43
N SER A 226 -17.02 -12.01 22.58
CA SER A 226 -18.17 -11.73 23.45
C SER A 226 -19.46 -12.39 22.98
N LEU A 227 -19.72 -12.38 21.68
CA LEU A 227 -20.89 -13.04 21.06
C LEU A 227 -20.82 -14.58 21.19
N ILE A 228 -19.63 -15.16 20.99
CA ILE A 228 -19.38 -16.60 21.21
C ILE A 228 -19.61 -16.96 22.68
N ALA A 229 -19.10 -16.15 23.61
CA ALA A 229 -19.31 -16.38 25.05
C ALA A 229 -20.79 -16.30 25.42
N ALA A 230 -21.54 -15.33 24.89
CA ALA A 230 -22.97 -15.20 25.08
C ALA A 230 -23.74 -16.40 24.52
N GLN A 231 -23.39 -16.90 23.33
CA GLN A 231 -24.00 -18.08 22.75
C GLN A 231 -23.69 -19.34 23.58
N ARG A 232 -22.46 -19.53 24.05
CA ARG A 232 -22.10 -20.66 24.94
C ARG A 232 -22.90 -20.62 26.23
N ALA A 233 -23.04 -19.45 26.83
CA ALA A 233 -23.88 -19.28 28.02
C ALA A 233 -25.34 -19.63 27.77
N ALA A 234 -25.90 -19.16 26.62
CA ALA A 234 -27.26 -19.49 26.19
C ALA A 234 -27.46 -21.00 25.97
N ASN A 235 -26.50 -21.67 25.32
CA ASN A 235 -26.55 -23.12 25.11
C ASN A 235 -26.44 -23.91 26.44
N SER A 236 -25.71 -23.37 27.41
CA SER A 236 -25.45 -24.03 28.71
C SER A 236 -26.52 -23.76 29.76
N ALA A 237 -27.17 -22.59 29.70
CA ALA A 237 -28.13 -22.14 30.71
C ALA A 237 -29.33 -23.08 30.89
N GLY A 238 -29.53 -24.05 29.97
CA GLY A 238 -30.73 -24.85 29.96
C GLY A 238 -31.96 -23.95 30.06
N ALA A 239 -33.11 -24.25 29.57
CA ALA A 239 -34.23 -23.33 29.72
C ALA A 239 -34.57 -23.09 31.20
N SER A 240 -33.90 -22.10 31.79
CA SER A 240 -34.49 -21.43 32.94
C SER A 240 -35.66 -20.65 32.38
N PHE A 241 -36.85 -21.08 32.64
CA PHE A 241 -38.09 -20.43 32.23
C PHE A 241 -38.05 -18.97 32.69
N SER A 242 -37.66 -18.09 31.85
CA SER A 242 -38.00 -16.69 31.94
C SER A 242 -39.32 -16.51 31.22
N SER A 243 -40.29 -15.91 31.84
CA SER A 243 -41.67 -15.65 31.38
C SER A 243 -41.76 -14.80 30.10
N SER A 244 -40.69 -14.66 29.36
CA SER A 244 -40.56 -13.90 28.12
C SER A 244 -40.15 -14.78 26.90
N GLY A 245 -40.67 -16.00 26.76
CA GLY A 245 -40.76 -16.68 25.46
C GLY A 245 -39.56 -17.54 25.00
N GLY A 246 -38.66 -17.97 25.87
CA GLY A 246 -37.49 -18.80 25.52
C GLY A 246 -37.66 -20.29 25.89
N GLY A 247 -38.71 -20.95 25.44
CA GLY A 247 -38.94 -22.36 25.67
C GLY A 247 -38.31 -23.29 24.63
N TYR A 248 -38.42 -24.60 24.88
CA TYR A 248 -38.09 -25.61 23.87
C TYR A 248 -39.27 -25.84 22.92
N TYR A 249 -38.94 -26.12 21.65
CA TYR A 249 -39.85 -26.71 20.69
C TYR A 249 -39.44 -28.15 20.43
N PHE A 250 -40.42 -29.08 20.38
CA PHE A 250 -40.16 -30.48 20.16
C PHE A 250 -40.74 -30.86 18.79
N ILE A 251 -39.85 -31.19 17.86
CA ILE A 251 -40.21 -31.57 16.49
C ILE A 251 -40.33 -33.06 16.46
N ARG A 252 -41.56 -33.58 16.24
CA ARG A 252 -41.84 -35.00 16.18
C ARG A 252 -41.93 -35.47 14.74
N ILE A 253 -40.80 -35.98 14.22
CA ILE A 253 -40.72 -36.48 12.87
C ILE A 253 -41.46 -37.85 12.79
N PRO A 254 -42.43 -38.02 11.87
CA PRO A 254 -43.19 -39.27 11.75
C PRO A 254 -42.35 -40.51 11.47
N GLY A 255 -42.76 -41.65 11.94
CA GLY A 255 -42.13 -42.97 11.74
C GLY A 255 -41.80 -43.68 13.05
N ALA A 256 -41.33 -44.90 12.93
CA ALA A 256 -40.95 -45.71 14.08
C ALA A 256 -39.69 -45.15 14.74
N VAL A 257 -39.69 -45.07 16.06
CA VAL A 257 -38.52 -44.70 16.84
C VAL A 257 -37.80 -45.96 17.27
N GLY A 258 -36.69 -46.28 16.61
CA GLY A 258 -35.80 -47.35 17.05
C GLY A 258 -35.04 -46.97 18.32
N ALA A 259 -34.54 -47.96 19.05
CA ALA A 259 -33.66 -47.70 20.18
C ALA A 259 -32.39 -46.96 19.70
N HIS A 260 -32.11 -45.82 20.30
CA HIS A 260 -30.89 -45.09 20.06
C HIS A 260 -29.87 -45.40 21.16
N ASN A 261 -28.64 -45.73 20.77
CA ASN A 261 -27.58 -46.00 21.74
C ASN A 261 -26.79 -44.69 21.94
N ILE A 262 -27.01 -44.04 23.07
CA ILE A 262 -26.41 -42.76 23.44
C ILE A 262 -24.89 -42.83 23.66
N ASP A 263 -24.38 -44.04 23.91
CA ASP A 263 -22.93 -44.25 24.12
C ASP A 263 -22.19 -44.56 22.82
N SER A 264 -22.91 -44.63 21.69
CA SER A 264 -22.26 -44.93 20.41
C SER A 264 -21.63 -43.70 19.79
N ASN A 265 -20.33 -43.80 19.52
CA ASN A 265 -19.58 -42.86 18.70
C ASN A 265 -19.72 -43.15 17.21
N ASP A 266 -20.87 -43.58 16.75
CA ASP A 266 -21.10 -43.95 15.35
C ASP A 266 -21.67 -42.83 14.49
N TYR A 267 -21.64 -41.59 14.99
CA TYR A 267 -21.86 -40.40 14.17
C TYR A 267 -20.80 -40.32 13.07
N PRO A 268 -21.20 -40.37 11.79
CA PRO A 268 -20.27 -40.62 10.68
C PRO A 268 -19.21 -39.52 10.47
N TYR A 269 -19.41 -38.33 11.03
CA TYR A 269 -18.53 -37.17 10.88
C TYR A 269 -17.74 -36.86 12.16
N ILE A 270 -17.57 -37.83 13.07
CA ILE A 270 -16.80 -37.59 14.31
C ILE A 270 -15.36 -37.13 14.09
N GLY A 271 -14.73 -37.63 13.01
CA GLY A 271 -13.35 -37.23 12.61
C GLY A 271 -13.27 -36.06 11.64
N ALA A 272 -14.42 -35.52 11.21
CA ALA A 272 -14.45 -34.42 10.27
C ALA A 272 -14.03 -33.10 10.92
N GLY A 273 -13.61 -32.13 10.09
CA GLY A 273 -13.36 -30.79 10.53
C GLY A 273 -14.57 -30.12 11.18
N PHE A 274 -14.32 -29.22 12.13
CA PHE A 274 -15.35 -28.45 12.78
C PHE A 274 -15.31 -27.01 12.33
N SER A 275 -16.45 -26.46 11.86
CA SER A 275 -16.60 -25.06 11.52
C SER A 275 -17.72 -24.41 12.30
N MET A 276 -17.46 -23.15 12.70
CA MET A 276 -18.49 -22.25 13.25
C MET A 276 -19.28 -21.53 12.14
N SER A 277 -18.96 -21.75 10.88
CA SER A 277 -19.62 -21.11 9.75
C SER A 277 -21.00 -21.74 9.52
N THR A 278 -21.99 -20.86 9.30
CA THR A 278 -23.38 -21.24 8.92
C THR A 278 -23.61 -21.08 7.42
N ALA A 279 -22.58 -20.79 6.66
CA ALA A 279 -22.66 -20.53 5.21
C ALA A 279 -22.94 -21.86 4.42
N PRO A 280 -23.54 -21.75 3.21
CA PRO A 280 -23.88 -22.93 2.37
C PRO A 280 -22.66 -23.63 1.76
N GLY A 281 -21.59 -23.72 2.41
CA GLY A 281 -20.37 -24.46 2.14
C GLY A 281 -19.51 -24.28 3.37
N CYS A 282 -19.41 -25.27 4.19
CA CYS A 282 -18.59 -25.24 5.39
C CYS A 282 -17.14 -25.03 4.96
N ASN A 283 -16.56 -23.87 5.24
CA ASN A 283 -15.28 -23.40 4.70
C ASN A 283 -14.03 -24.15 5.22
N ASP A 284 -14.18 -25.16 6.07
CA ASP A 284 -13.06 -25.83 6.75
C ASP A 284 -12.69 -27.20 6.15
N GLY A 285 -13.01 -27.44 4.91
CA GLY A 285 -12.41 -28.53 4.14
C GLY A 285 -13.31 -29.77 3.92
N ASP A 286 -14.26 -30.09 4.82
CA ASP A 286 -15.05 -31.32 4.71
C ASP A 286 -16.39 -31.12 4.00
N GLY A 287 -16.78 -29.90 3.68
CA GLY A 287 -18.03 -29.57 2.99
C GLY A 287 -19.28 -29.82 3.85
N PRO A 288 -20.52 -29.60 3.32
CA PRO A 288 -21.74 -29.96 4.03
C PRO A 288 -21.88 -31.50 4.14
N ASP A 289 -22.50 -31.95 5.23
CA ASP A 289 -22.88 -33.32 5.38
C ASP A 289 -23.96 -33.74 4.33
N ARG A 290 -24.34 -35.00 4.31
CA ARG A 290 -25.37 -35.52 3.36
C ARG A 290 -26.79 -34.96 3.57
N TRP A 291 -27.01 -34.21 4.66
CA TRP A 291 -28.28 -33.54 4.96
C TRP A 291 -28.24 -32.04 4.69
N GLY A 292 -27.08 -31.49 4.30
CA GLY A 292 -26.88 -30.10 3.97
C GLY A 292 -26.53 -29.22 5.16
N TYR A 293 -25.91 -29.75 6.20
CA TYR A 293 -25.45 -29.07 7.39
C TYR A 293 -23.92 -29.17 7.52
N CYS A 294 -23.31 -28.23 8.24
CA CYS A 294 -21.91 -28.37 8.59
C CYS A 294 -21.67 -29.52 9.55
N THR A 295 -20.64 -30.30 9.29
CA THR A 295 -20.27 -31.46 10.12
C THR A 295 -19.99 -31.04 11.56
N ARG A 296 -20.28 -31.90 12.51
CA ARG A 296 -20.11 -31.72 13.95
C ARG A 296 -20.89 -30.52 14.55
N GLN A 297 -21.87 -29.97 13.81
CA GLN A 297 -22.83 -29.00 14.31
C GLN A 297 -24.05 -29.72 14.95
N CYS A 298 -24.79 -29.01 15.80
CA CYS A 298 -25.96 -29.56 16.49
C CYS A 298 -27.04 -30.05 15.52
N VAL A 299 -27.25 -29.31 14.43
CA VAL A 299 -28.25 -29.67 13.39
C VAL A 299 -27.83 -30.88 12.55
N SER A 300 -26.54 -31.01 12.24
CA SER A 300 -26.00 -32.21 11.57
C SER A 300 -26.21 -33.49 12.42
N TYR A 301 -25.85 -33.38 13.70
CA TYR A 301 -26.04 -34.46 14.64
C TYR A 301 -27.53 -34.82 14.81
N ALA A 302 -28.40 -33.84 14.99
CA ALA A 302 -29.84 -34.08 15.13
C ALA A 302 -30.43 -34.72 13.88
N ALA A 303 -30.05 -34.33 12.68
CA ALA A 303 -30.45 -34.95 11.42
C ALA A 303 -29.99 -36.42 11.35
N TRP A 304 -28.74 -36.69 11.69
CA TRP A 304 -28.20 -38.04 11.77
C TRP A 304 -28.95 -38.92 12.79
N ALA A 305 -29.20 -38.40 13.98
CA ALA A 305 -29.91 -39.15 15.02
C ALA A 305 -31.35 -39.54 14.59
N VAL A 306 -32.04 -38.65 13.89
CA VAL A 306 -33.34 -38.93 13.28
C VAL A 306 -33.22 -40.04 12.23
N GLU A 307 -32.26 -39.95 11.28
CA GLU A 307 -32.08 -40.98 10.25
C GLU A 307 -31.66 -42.30 10.84
N ARG A 308 -30.76 -42.31 11.83
CA ARG A 308 -30.37 -43.52 12.55
C ARG A 308 -31.54 -44.22 13.23
N SER A 309 -32.53 -43.47 13.68
CA SER A 309 -33.76 -44.03 14.26
C SER A 309 -34.76 -44.58 13.23
N GLY A 310 -34.37 -44.68 11.95
CA GLY A 310 -35.18 -45.21 10.86
C GLY A 310 -36.19 -44.24 10.25
N ARG A 311 -36.04 -42.93 10.51
CA ARG A 311 -36.93 -41.88 10.02
C ARG A 311 -36.25 -41.00 8.97
N THR A 312 -37.03 -40.24 8.22
CA THR A 312 -36.47 -39.30 7.23
C THR A 312 -35.89 -38.08 7.93
N ALA A 313 -34.57 -37.87 7.80
CA ALA A 313 -33.89 -36.74 8.39
C ALA A 313 -34.30 -35.43 7.73
N PRO A 314 -34.44 -34.35 8.49
CA PRO A 314 -34.55 -32.99 7.96
C PRO A 314 -33.34 -32.65 7.11
N ARG A 315 -33.58 -31.94 5.97
CA ARG A 315 -32.48 -31.48 5.06
C ARG A 315 -32.62 -30.01 4.76
N TYR A 316 -31.49 -29.30 4.76
CA TYR A 316 -31.40 -27.89 4.36
C TYR A 316 -32.32 -26.94 5.15
N TRP A 317 -32.60 -27.23 6.43
CA TRP A 317 -33.47 -26.41 7.27
C TRP A 317 -32.70 -25.21 7.93
N GLY A 318 -31.39 -25.08 7.68
CA GLY A 318 -30.56 -24.01 8.25
C GLY A 318 -30.25 -24.23 9.75
N ASP A 319 -30.02 -23.14 10.46
CA ASP A 319 -29.72 -23.17 11.89
C ASP A 319 -30.90 -23.70 12.72
N ALA A 320 -30.59 -24.17 13.93
CA ALA A 320 -31.58 -24.79 14.82
C ALA A 320 -32.79 -23.87 15.08
N ALA A 321 -32.59 -22.57 15.24
CA ALA A 321 -33.66 -21.59 15.45
C ALA A 321 -34.69 -21.56 14.32
N SER A 322 -34.35 -21.96 13.09
CA SER A 322 -35.26 -22.02 11.94
C SER A 322 -36.08 -23.33 11.87
N TRP A 323 -35.65 -24.39 12.55
CA TRP A 323 -36.23 -25.71 12.44
C TRP A 323 -37.72 -25.78 12.82
N PRO A 324 -38.20 -25.10 13.91
CA PRO A 324 -39.64 -25.17 14.24
C PRO A 324 -40.54 -24.61 13.13
N ALA A 325 -40.12 -23.53 12.46
CA ALA A 325 -40.86 -22.93 11.35
C ALA A 325 -40.82 -23.86 10.10
N ARG A 326 -39.65 -24.44 9.81
CA ARG A 326 -39.44 -25.35 8.69
C ARG A 326 -40.23 -26.65 8.87
N ALA A 327 -40.26 -27.19 10.09
CA ALA A 327 -41.06 -28.36 10.42
C ALA A 327 -42.56 -28.12 10.15
N ARG A 328 -43.09 -26.98 10.65
CA ARG A 328 -44.51 -26.61 10.38
C ARG A 328 -44.78 -26.46 8.89
N ALA A 329 -43.90 -25.83 8.15
CA ALA A 329 -44.01 -25.67 6.69
C ALA A 329 -43.97 -26.99 5.94
N ALA A 330 -43.28 -28.01 6.49
CA ALA A 330 -43.21 -29.39 5.97
C ALA A 330 -44.37 -30.28 6.49
N GLY A 331 -45.33 -29.74 7.24
CA GLY A 331 -46.42 -30.51 7.81
C GLY A 331 -46.02 -31.41 8.97
N ILE A 332 -44.85 -31.19 9.56
CA ILE A 332 -44.32 -31.98 10.68
C ILE A 332 -44.78 -31.35 12.00
N PRO A 333 -45.38 -32.11 12.93
CA PRO A 333 -45.86 -31.53 14.17
C PRO A 333 -44.77 -30.99 15.08
N VAL A 334 -45.02 -29.84 15.71
CA VAL A 334 -44.17 -29.21 16.71
C VAL A 334 -44.92 -29.04 18.01
N TYR A 335 -44.41 -29.64 19.07
CA TYR A 335 -45.09 -29.73 20.37
C TYR A 335 -44.38 -28.90 21.43
N GLY A 336 -45.06 -28.62 22.55
CA GLY A 336 -44.51 -27.97 23.74
C GLY A 336 -44.00 -28.96 24.79
N SER A 337 -44.14 -30.30 24.57
CA SER A 337 -43.68 -31.35 25.49
C SER A 337 -42.89 -32.42 24.74
N PRO A 338 -41.77 -32.93 25.35
CA PRO A 338 -40.91 -33.92 24.71
C PRO A 338 -41.48 -35.33 24.73
N GLN A 339 -41.07 -36.09 23.73
CA GLN A 339 -41.11 -37.55 23.74
C GLN A 339 -39.75 -38.10 23.28
N PRO A 340 -39.35 -39.31 23.72
CA PRO A 340 -38.15 -39.93 23.17
C PRO A 340 -38.22 -39.99 21.63
N GLY A 341 -37.13 -39.61 20.98
CA GLY A 341 -37.06 -39.51 19.52
C GLY A 341 -37.42 -38.15 18.94
N ASP A 342 -37.95 -37.22 19.71
CA ASP A 342 -38.13 -35.80 19.24
C ASP A 342 -36.81 -35.11 19.03
N VAL A 343 -36.80 -34.11 18.17
CA VAL A 343 -35.72 -33.12 18.13
C VAL A 343 -36.13 -31.91 18.99
N ALA A 344 -35.43 -31.72 20.09
CA ALA A 344 -35.62 -30.55 20.96
C ALA A 344 -34.83 -29.37 20.42
N ILE A 345 -35.50 -28.25 20.21
CA ILE A 345 -34.90 -26.99 19.77
C ILE A 345 -34.98 -25.99 20.92
N SER A 346 -33.82 -25.58 21.41
CA SER A 346 -33.68 -24.38 22.24
C SER A 346 -33.61 -23.17 21.36
N MET A 347 -34.42 -22.14 21.63
CA MET A 347 -34.40 -20.87 20.94
C MET A 347 -33.40 -19.83 21.56
N ALA A 348 -32.65 -20.31 22.55
CA ALA A 348 -31.69 -19.44 23.23
C ALA A 348 -30.49 -19.09 22.31
N GLY A 349 -30.09 -17.83 22.36
CA GLY A 349 -29.01 -17.31 21.51
C GLY A 349 -29.42 -17.03 20.06
N TYR A 350 -28.45 -16.70 19.23
CA TYR A 350 -28.70 -16.29 17.84
C TYR A 350 -29.11 -17.46 16.92
N TRP A 351 -28.42 -18.57 17.03
CA TRP A 351 -28.63 -19.73 16.15
C TRP A 351 -29.60 -20.78 16.73
N GLY A 352 -29.98 -20.65 18.00
CA GLY A 352 -30.62 -21.72 18.72
C GLY A 352 -29.69 -22.92 18.94
N HIS A 353 -30.25 -24.04 19.41
CA HIS A 353 -29.50 -25.26 19.58
C HIS A 353 -30.41 -26.49 19.40
N ALA A 354 -29.98 -27.44 18.58
CA ALA A 354 -30.72 -28.68 18.32
C ALA A 354 -30.16 -29.85 19.15
N MET A 355 -31.05 -30.66 19.71
CA MET A 355 -30.71 -31.81 20.53
C MET A 355 -31.67 -32.96 20.19
N TYR A 356 -31.20 -34.19 20.29
CA TYR A 356 -32.07 -35.37 20.16
C TYR A 356 -32.51 -35.83 21.53
N VAL A 357 -33.82 -36.07 21.72
CA VAL A 357 -34.38 -36.53 22.98
C VAL A 357 -34.26 -38.04 23.10
N GLU A 358 -33.44 -38.49 24.03
CA GLU A 358 -33.21 -39.93 24.28
C GLU A 358 -34.20 -40.52 25.27
N ALA A 359 -34.54 -39.80 26.34
CA ALA A 359 -35.48 -40.24 27.38
C ALA A 359 -36.18 -39.02 27.99
N VAL A 360 -37.36 -39.27 28.60
CA VAL A 360 -38.12 -38.30 29.35
C VAL A 360 -38.47 -38.87 30.71
N SER A 361 -38.27 -38.11 31.77
CA SER A 361 -38.59 -38.47 33.16
C SER A 361 -39.11 -37.24 33.90
N GLY A 362 -40.42 -37.21 34.16
CA GLY A 362 -41.07 -36.06 34.78
C GLY A 362 -40.84 -34.75 33.97
N ASN A 363 -40.30 -33.74 34.63
CA ASN A 363 -39.97 -32.45 33.98
C ASN A 363 -38.57 -32.39 33.38
N LYS A 364 -37.89 -33.54 33.25
CA LYS A 364 -36.54 -33.63 32.66
C LYS A 364 -36.54 -34.49 31.42
N MET A 365 -35.67 -34.18 30.48
CA MET A 365 -35.35 -34.95 29.29
C MET A 365 -33.87 -35.25 29.28
N LEU A 366 -33.47 -36.46 28.91
CA LEU A 366 -32.09 -36.78 28.55
C LEU A 366 -31.93 -36.47 27.08
N VAL A 367 -30.93 -35.68 26.76
CA VAL A 367 -30.62 -35.31 25.37
C VAL A 367 -29.20 -35.70 25.00
N SER A 368 -29.04 -36.08 23.75
CA SER A 368 -27.73 -36.18 23.07
C SER A 368 -27.57 -35.03 22.07
N GLN A 369 -26.37 -34.55 21.92
CA GLN A 369 -26.12 -33.33 21.14
C GLN A 369 -24.65 -33.19 20.74
N TYR A 370 -24.41 -32.37 19.73
CA TYR A 370 -23.09 -31.93 19.33
C TYR A 370 -22.99 -30.40 19.48
N ASN A 371 -21.77 -29.92 19.68
CA ASN A 371 -21.44 -28.49 19.62
C ASN A 371 -22.15 -27.58 20.64
N GLN A 372 -22.55 -28.11 21.80
CA GLN A 372 -23.16 -27.28 22.85
C GLN A 372 -22.27 -26.11 23.27
N LEU A 373 -20.97 -26.35 23.44
CA LEU A 373 -20.00 -25.37 23.87
C LEU A 373 -19.27 -24.69 22.69
N LEU A 374 -19.78 -24.84 21.49
CA LEU A 374 -19.15 -24.32 20.26
C LEU A 374 -17.74 -24.88 20.04
N THR A 375 -17.54 -26.16 20.34
CA THR A 375 -16.27 -26.88 20.21
C THR A 375 -16.36 -28.06 19.23
N GLY A 376 -17.52 -28.28 18.63
CA GLY A 376 -17.78 -29.44 17.78
C GLY A 376 -17.70 -30.77 18.54
N SER A 377 -17.95 -30.77 19.83
CA SER A 377 -17.87 -31.98 20.68
C SER A 377 -19.25 -32.56 20.96
N TYR A 378 -19.28 -33.90 21.11
CA TYR A 378 -20.46 -34.65 21.57
C TYR A 378 -20.66 -34.48 23.07
N SER A 379 -21.92 -34.43 23.50
CA SER A 379 -22.28 -34.52 24.90
C SER A 379 -23.71 -35.07 25.10
N THR A 380 -23.94 -35.63 26.29
CA THR A 380 -25.28 -36.06 26.77
C THR A 380 -25.53 -35.40 28.13
N GLN A 381 -26.78 -35.00 28.37
CA GLN A 381 -27.13 -34.43 29.67
C GLN A 381 -28.64 -34.45 29.92
N TRP A 382 -29.01 -34.52 31.19
CA TRP A 382 -30.39 -34.27 31.63
C TRP A 382 -30.65 -32.75 31.64
N ARG A 383 -31.74 -32.35 30.95
CA ARG A 383 -32.20 -30.96 30.91
C ARG A 383 -33.62 -30.85 31.44
N GLN A 384 -33.89 -29.80 32.19
CA GLN A 384 -35.24 -29.46 32.57
C GLN A 384 -35.92 -28.80 31.35
N TRP A 385 -37.19 -29.21 31.10
CA TRP A 385 -37.95 -28.67 29.95
C TRP A 385 -39.22 -27.93 30.36
N GLN A 386 -39.59 -28.00 31.66
CA GLN A 386 -40.61 -27.21 32.32
C GLN A 386 -39.99 -26.41 33.46
#